data_b2d3533f1c20ff09dba1d63ee6c36262
#
_entry.id   b2d3533f1c20ff09dba1d63ee6c36262
#
_cell.length_a   1.000
_cell.length_b   1.000
_cell.length_c   1.000
_cell.angle_alpha   90.00
_cell.angle_beta   90.00
_cell.angle_gamma   90.00
#
_symmetry.space_group_name_H-M   'P 1'
#
loop_
_entity.id
_entity.type
_entity.pdbx_description
1 polymer ?
#
loop_
_entity_poly.entity_id
_entity_poly.type
_entity_poly.pdbx_seq_one_letter_code
_entity_poly.pdbx_strand_id
1 'polypeptide(L)'
;DDDGLRQIIRALFRTENFDDVKVGRDGNVLLIIVSERPTIEAIEIDGNKAIKSEALLEGLSGAGLSEGEIFKKVTLDQMGAELERQYVIQGRYDAKIATEVENLPRNRVGIKIEVDEGSVSGIRHINIVGNRVFDDATLRELFELQLPSLLSFYTKDAQYSREKLKGDLENLESY
;
A
#
# COMPACT_ATOMS: atom_id res chain seq x y z
N ASP A 1 8.76 31.15 30.82
CA ASP A 1 7.92 30.12 31.45
C ASP A 1 7.95 28.86 30.58
N ASP A 2 8.45 27.72 31.09
CA ASP A 2 8.63 26.47 30.34
C ASP A 2 7.29 25.93 29.79
N ASP A 3 6.19 26.16 30.49
CA ASP A 3 4.87 25.69 30.06
C ASP A 3 4.35 26.45 28.85
N GLY A 4 4.59 27.75 28.78
CA GLY A 4 4.24 28.57 27.61
C GLY A 4 5.04 28.11 26.36
N LEU A 5 6.31 27.78 26.56
CA LEU A 5 7.16 27.27 25.48
C LEU A 5 6.66 25.94 24.92
N ARG A 6 6.32 25.00 25.79
CA ARG A 6 5.76 23.70 25.40
C ARG A 6 4.43 23.87 24.66
N GLN A 7 3.59 24.82 25.04
CA GLN A 7 2.33 25.11 24.35
C GLN A 7 2.58 25.64 22.94
N ILE A 8 3.54 26.54 22.75
CA ILE A 8 3.91 27.08 21.43
C ILE A 8 4.42 25.96 20.54
N ILE A 9 5.34 25.12 21.01
CA ILE A 9 5.87 23.98 20.24
C ILE A 9 4.74 23.04 19.84
N ARG A 10 3.86 22.66 20.76
CA ARG A 10 2.70 21.81 20.47
C ARG A 10 1.75 22.44 19.47
N ALA A 11 1.52 23.74 19.55
CA ALA A 11 0.67 24.46 18.60
C ALA A 11 1.26 24.43 17.19
N LEU A 12 2.58 24.64 17.06
CA LEU A 12 3.28 24.57 15.77
C LEU A 12 3.22 23.15 15.17
N PHE A 13 3.49 22.12 15.96
CA PHE A 13 3.40 20.72 15.47
C PHE A 13 1.97 20.32 15.09
N ARG A 14 0.95 20.86 15.75
CA ARG A 14 -0.46 20.59 15.40
C ARG A 14 -0.88 21.16 14.05
N THR A 15 -0.15 22.15 13.53
CA THR A 15 -0.42 22.66 12.17
C THR A 15 -0.01 21.65 11.08
N GLU A 16 0.83 20.67 11.44
CA GLU A 16 1.42 19.66 10.55
C GLU A 16 2.29 20.24 9.41
N ASN A 17 2.51 21.56 9.42
CA ASN A 17 3.29 22.26 8.39
C ASN A 17 4.79 22.17 8.60
N PHE A 18 5.23 21.73 9.78
CA PHE A 18 6.65 21.73 10.15
C PHE A 18 7.16 20.31 10.38
N ASP A 19 8.37 20.07 9.89
CA ASP A 19 9.10 18.82 10.11
C ASP A 19 9.88 18.86 11.40
N ASP A 20 10.44 20.04 11.72
CA ASP A 20 11.21 20.28 12.95
C ASP A 20 10.91 21.66 13.52
N VAL A 21 10.92 21.74 14.87
CA VAL A 21 10.75 22.98 15.61
C VAL A 21 11.80 22.98 16.71
N LYS A 22 12.80 23.88 16.59
CA LYS A 22 13.85 24.09 17.57
C LYS A 22 13.62 25.40 18.31
N VAL A 23 13.87 25.36 19.59
CA VAL A 23 13.78 26.54 20.43
C VAL A 23 15.14 26.83 21.04
N GLY A 24 15.57 28.05 20.88
CA GLY A 24 16.82 28.57 21.46
C GLY A 24 16.60 29.90 22.17
N ARG A 25 17.64 30.38 22.82
CA ARG A 25 17.66 31.68 23.49
C ARG A 25 18.95 32.41 23.11
N ASP A 26 18.79 33.67 22.75
CA ASP A 26 19.89 34.58 22.55
C ASP A 26 19.66 35.82 23.46
N GLY A 27 20.41 35.86 24.57
CA GLY A 27 20.21 36.86 25.62
C GLY A 27 18.77 36.83 26.17
N ASN A 28 18.02 37.90 25.92
CA ASN A 28 16.60 38.03 26.30
C ASN A 28 15.62 37.74 25.16
N VAL A 29 16.14 37.25 24.02
CA VAL A 29 15.31 36.93 22.84
C VAL A 29 15.08 35.42 22.80
N LEU A 30 13.83 35.01 22.67
CA LEU A 30 13.45 33.64 22.39
C LEU A 30 13.51 33.42 20.87
N LEU A 31 14.28 32.43 20.46
CA LEU A 31 14.40 32.02 19.08
C LEU A 31 13.55 30.75 18.84
N ILE A 32 12.67 30.79 17.85
CA ILE A 32 11.94 29.63 17.37
C ILE A 32 12.39 29.40 15.94
N ILE A 33 13.08 28.29 15.71
CA ILE A 33 13.58 27.88 14.40
C ILE A 33 12.70 26.74 13.93
N VAL A 34 12.06 26.93 12.78
CA VAL A 34 11.16 25.94 12.18
C VAL A 34 11.72 25.45 10.85
N SER A 35 11.51 24.17 10.56
CA SER A 35 11.73 23.59 9.23
C SER A 35 10.38 23.27 8.62
N GLU A 36 10.01 23.98 7.57
CA GLU A 36 8.74 23.75 6.87
C GLU A 36 8.79 22.44 6.07
N ARG A 37 7.70 21.70 6.09
CA ARG A 37 7.55 20.52 5.21
C ARG A 37 7.47 20.98 3.77
N PRO A 38 8.08 20.23 2.83
CA PRO A 38 7.96 20.54 1.42
C PRO A 38 6.55 20.28 0.91
N THR A 39 6.20 20.94 -0.18
CA THR A 39 4.97 20.68 -0.93
C THR A 39 5.22 19.73 -2.08
N ILE A 40 4.24 18.92 -2.43
CA ILE A 40 4.30 17.99 -3.55
C ILE A 40 4.17 18.78 -4.86
N GLU A 41 5.17 18.69 -5.73
CA GLU A 41 5.15 19.30 -7.06
C GLU A 41 4.48 18.41 -8.09
N ALA A 42 4.83 17.10 -8.07
CA ALA A 42 4.31 16.11 -8.99
C ALA A 42 4.37 14.72 -8.37
N ILE A 43 3.48 13.84 -8.81
CA ILE A 43 3.49 12.41 -8.50
C ILE A 43 3.49 11.64 -9.80
N GLU A 44 4.52 10.83 -10.01
CA GLU A 44 4.65 9.95 -11.17
C GLU A 44 4.47 8.50 -10.73
N ILE A 45 3.71 7.71 -11.50
CA ILE A 45 3.48 6.28 -11.25
C ILE A 45 3.81 5.53 -12.53
N ASP A 46 4.74 4.60 -12.41
CA ASP A 46 5.20 3.76 -13.52
C ASP A 46 5.04 2.27 -13.20
N GLY A 47 4.91 1.45 -14.26
CA GLY A 47 4.89 -0.01 -14.17
C GLY A 47 3.53 -0.62 -13.87
N ASN A 48 2.53 0.15 -13.47
CA ASN A 48 1.17 -0.29 -13.20
C ASN A 48 0.40 -0.59 -14.51
N LYS A 49 -0.09 -1.81 -14.63
CA LYS A 49 -0.88 -2.29 -15.78
C LYS A 49 -2.24 -2.83 -15.35
N ALA A 50 -2.29 -3.52 -14.22
CA ALA A 50 -3.51 -4.13 -13.68
C ALA A 50 -4.44 -3.10 -13.04
N ILE A 51 -3.87 -2.09 -12.40
CA ILE A 51 -4.61 -0.96 -11.82
C ILE A 51 -4.25 0.29 -12.63
N LYS A 52 -5.23 1.02 -13.10
CA LYS A 52 -5.02 2.23 -13.88
C LYS A 52 -4.41 3.34 -13.02
N SER A 53 -3.53 4.15 -13.62
CA SER A 53 -2.86 5.26 -12.92
C SER A 53 -3.84 6.26 -12.32
N GLU A 54 -4.97 6.52 -12.99
CA GLU A 54 -6.01 7.44 -12.50
C GLU A 54 -6.60 6.96 -11.17
N ALA A 55 -6.87 5.65 -11.04
CA ALA A 55 -7.41 5.08 -9.81
C ALA A 55 -6.38 5.10 -8.67
N LEU A 56 -5.10 4.89 -8.99
CA LEU A 56 -4.01 5.00 -8.01
C LEU A 56 -3.84 6.44 -7.51
N LEU A 57 -3.85 7.41 -8.43
CA LEU A 57 -3.75 8.84 -8.11
C LEU A 57 -4.95 9.31 -7.29
N GLU A 58 -6.16 8.84 -7.59
CA GLU A 58 -7.37 9.13 -6.80
C GLU A 58 -7.22 8.60 -5.37
N GLY A 59 -6.73 7.38 -5.19
CA GLY A 59 -6.45 6.79 -3.88
C GLY A 59 -5.40 7.59 -3.10
N LEU A 60 -4.31 8.00 -3.75
CA LEU A 60 -3.27 8.84 -3.15
C LEU A 60 -3.82 10.20 -2.74
N SER A 61 -4.60 10.84 -3.60
CA SER A 61 -5.26 12.12 -3.32
C SER A 61 -6.21 12.03 -2.13
N GLY A 62 -6.99 10.96 -2.04
CA GLY A 62 -7.86 10.68 -0.89
C GLY A 62 -7.11 10.54 0.44
N ALA A 63 -5.81 10.17 0.39
CA ALA A 63 -4.93 10.09 1.55
C ALA A 63 -4.16 11.40 1.83
N GLY A 64 -4.39 12.46 1.03
CA GLY A 64 -3.69 13.75 1.15
C GLY A 64 -2.33 13.79 0.44
N LEU A 65 -2.11 12.91 -0.53
CA LEU A 65 -0.95 12.94 -1.42
C LEU A 65 -1.42 13.39 -2.81
N SER A 66 -1.38 14.68 -3.06
CA SER A 66 -1.65 15.30 -4.36
C SER A 66 -0.79 16.53 -4.57
N GLU A 67 -0.71 16.99 -5.81
CA GLU A 67 0.04 18.19 -6.17
C GLU A 67 -0.46 19.40 -5.36
N GLY A 68 0.48 20.18 -4.81
CA GLY A 68 0.22 21.32 -3.96
C GLY A 68 0.00 21.01 -2.49
N GLU A 69 -0.20 19.75 -2.11
CA GLU A 69 -0.36 19.34 -0.72
C GLU A 69 0.99 19.23 0.01
N ILE A 70 0.95 19.29 1.33
CA ILE A 70 2.14 19.16 2.17
C ILE A 70 2.58 17.70 2.19
N PHE A 71 3.85 17.47 1.83
CA PHE A 71 4.42 16.13 1.82
C PHE A 71 4.63 15.59 3.23
N LYS A 72 4.12 14.38 3.47
CA LYS A 72 4.30 13.61 4.70
C LYS A 72 4.84 12.23 4.35
N LYS A 73 6.09 11.97 4.71
CA LYS A 73 6.73 10.68 4.41
C LYS A 73 5.95 9.49 4.96
N VAL A 74 5.41 9.61 6.17
CA VAL A 74 4.61 8.54 6.80
C VAL A 74 3.39 8.18 5.96
N THR A 75 2.71 9.18 5.38
CA THR A 75 1.55 8.94 4.49
C THR A 75 1.98 8.21 3.22
N LEU A 76 3.12 8.60 2.62
CA LEU A 76 3.64 7.92 1.43
C LEU A 76 3.99 6.45 1.74
N ASP A 77 4.69 6.19 2.85
CA ASP A 77 5.06 4.83 3.26
C ASP A 77 3.80 3.96 3.52
N GLN A 78 2.76 4.52 4.15
CA GLN A 78 1.48 3.85 4.37
C GLN A 78 0.75 3.54 3.06
N MET A 79 0.74 4.49 2.13
CA MET A 79 0.11 4.28 0.82
C MET A 79 0.87 3.27 -0.02
N GLY A 80 2.21 3.22 0.03
CA GLY A 80 3.01 2.18 -0.61
C GLY A 80 2.59 0.78 -0.14
N ALA A 81 2.49 0.58 1.19
CA ALA A 81 2.04 -0.68 1.76
C ALA A 81 0.58 -1.02 1.39
N GLU A 82 -0.30 -0.03 1.33
CA GLU A 82 -1.70 -0.23 0.90
C GLU A 82 -1.78 -0.64 -0.58
N LEU A 83 -0.98 -0.03 -1.44
CA LEU A 83 -0.90 -0.41 -2.86
C LEU A 83 -0.40 -1.86 -3.01
N GLU A 84 0.64 -2.27 -2.31
CA GLU A 84 1.08 -3.67 -2.30
C GLU A 84 -0.05 -4.61 -1.88
N ARG A 85 -0.80 -4.25 -0.84
CA ARG A 85 -1.95 -5.04 -0.38
C ARG A 85 -3.03 -5.15 -1.45
N GLN A 86 -3.31 -4.10 -2.21
CA GLN A 86 -4.27 -4.12 -3.31
C GLN A 86 -3.84 -5.08 -4.44
N TYR A 87 -2.55 -5.14 -4.75
CA TYR A 87 -2.02 -6.11 -5.71
C TYR A 87 -2.10 -7.55 -5.18
N VAL A 88 -1.84 -7.77 -3.89
CA VAL A 88 -1.99 -9.08 -3.24
C VAL A 88 -3.44 -9.58 -3.32
N ILE A 89 -4.44 -8.71 -3.08
CA ILE A 89 -5.86 -9.03 -3.21
C ILE A 89 -6.19 -9.47 -4.65
N GLN A 90 -5.50 -8.93 -5.66
CA GLN A 90 -5.63 -9.33 -7.06
C GLN A 90 -4.82 -10.58 -7.42
N GLY A 91 -4.28 -11.31 -6.44
CA GLY A 91 -3.50 -12.54 -6.65
C GLY A 91 -2.05 -12.31 -7.09
N ARG A 92 -1.53 -11.09 -6.97
CA ARG A 92 -0.16 -10.70 -7.32
C ARG A 92 0.69 -10.63 -6.05
N TYR A 93 1.06 -11.79 -5.53
CA TYR A 93 1.76 -11.92 -4.24
C TYR A 93 3.23 -11.47 -4.28
N ASP A 94 3.81 -11.38 -5.47
CA ASP A 94 5.19 -10.93 -5.70
C ASP A 94 5.26 -9.43 -6.05
N ALA A 95 4.14 -8.71 -6.01
CA ALA A 95 4.11 -7.28 -6.31
C ALA A 95 4.98 -6.49 -5.33
N LYS A 96 5.70 -5.52 -5.85
CA LYS A 96 6.56 -4.61 -5.07
C LYS A 96 6.29 -3.18 -5.48
N ILE A 97 6.22 -2.31 -4.49
CA ILE A 97 6.08 -0.87 -4.69
C ILE A 97 7.34 -0.19 -4.16
N ALA A 98 8.07 0.46 -5.03
CA ALA A 98 9.19 1.32 -4.64
C ALA A 98 8.76 2.78 -4.72
N THR A 99 9.08 3.56 -3.69
CA THR A 99 8.77 4.98 -3.64
C THR A 99 10.06 5.77 -3.50
N GLU A 100 10.25 6.75 -4.39
CA GLU A 100 11.37 7.67 -4.35
C GLU A 100 10.85 9.10 -4.19
N VAL A 101 11.59 9.91 -3.42
CA VAL A 101 11.29 11.32 -3.19
C VAL A 101 12.47 12.15 -3.60
N GLU A 102 12.28 12.98 -4.61
CA GLU A 102 13.28 13.91 -5.10
C GLU A 102 13.05 15.31 -4.50
N ASN A 103 14.10 15.89 -3.91
CA ASN A 103 14.03 17.26 -3.41
C ASN A 103 14.18 18.27 -4.56
N LEU A 104 13.23 19.15 -4.70
CA LEU A 104 13.17 20.17 -5.72
C LEU A 104 13.39 21.58 -5.13
N PRO A 105 13.80 22.58 -5.94
CA PRO A 105 13.92 23.96 -5.50
C PRO A 105 12.63 24.51 -4.89
N ARG A 106 12.76 25.51 -4.02
CA ARG A 106 11.66 26.22 -3.34
C ARG A 106 10.84 25.34 -2.38
N ASN A 107 11.53 24.47 -1.63
CA ASN A 107 10.93 23.58 -0.64
C ASN A 107 9.80 22.70 -1.24
N ARG A 108 10.07 22.05 -2.38
CA ARG A 108 9.14 21.13 -3.05
C ARG A 108 9.75 19.76 -3.19
N VAL A 109 8.91 18.76 -3.43
CA VAL A 109 9.31 17.39 -3.72
C VAL A 109 8.57 16.85 -4.93
N GLY A 110 9.26 16.05 -5.74
CA GLY A 110 8.68 15.12 -6.68
C GLY A 110 8.58 13.74 -6.05
N ILE A 111 7.50 13.03 -6.29
CA ILE A 111 7.30 11.65 -5.82
C ILE A 111 7.25 10.74 -7.03
N LYS A 112 8.09 9.71 -7.02
CA LYS A 112 8.05 8.65 -8.02
C LYS A 112 7.67 7.34 -7.37
N ILE A 113 6.66 6.67 -7.93
CA ILE A 113 6.17 5.37 -7.47
C ILE A 113 6.40 4.37 -8.59
N GLU A 114 7.29 3.42 -8.38
CA GLU A 114 7.56 2.34 -9.32
C GLU A 114 6.83 1.08 -8.86
N VAL A 115 6.00 0.53 -9.74
CA VAL A 115 5.21 -0.66 -9.49
C VAL A 115 5.79 -1.83 -10.28
N ASP A 116 6.33 -2.81 -9.58
CA ASP A 116 6.58 -4.14 -10.14
C ASP A 116 5.41 -5.04 -9.75
N GLU A 117 4.49 -5.27 -10.67
CA GLU A 117 3.29 -6.04 -10.39
C GLU A 117 3.55 -7.54 -10.19
N GLY A 118 4.76 -8.03 -10.51
CA GLY A 118 5.04 -9.44 -10.48
C GLY A 118 4.15 -10.26 -11.41
N SER A 119 4.01 -11.54 -11.10
CA SER A 119 3.12 -12.46 -11.81
C SER A 119 1.87 -12.77 -10.99
N VAL A 120 0.78 -13.08 -11.68
CA VAL A 120 -0.41 -13.62 -11.02
C VAL A 120 -0.09 -15.05 -10.58
N SER A 121 -0.25 -15.34 -9.29
CA SER A 121 -0.02 -16.68 -8.75
C SER A 121 -1.13 -17.63 -9.17
N GLY A 122 -0.75 -18.74 -9.77
CA GLY A 122 -1.68 -19.79 -10.20
C GLY A 122 -1.47 -21.08 -9.41
N ILE A 123 -2.53 -21.86 -9.27
CA ILE A 123 -2.48 -23.18 -8.64
C ILE A 123 -2.01 -24.20 -9.69
N ARG A 124 -0.95 -24.93 -9.38
CA ARG A 124 -0.46 -26.00 -10.25
C ARG A 124 -0.97 -27.38 -9.87
N HIS A 125 -1.12 -27.64 -8.57
CA HIS A 125 -1.54 -28.92 -8.05
C HIS A 125 -2.38 -28.73 -6.79
N ILE A 126 -3.41 -29.55 -6.62
CA ILE A 126 -4.16 -29.72 -5.39
C ILE A 126 -4.01 -31.17 -4.98
N ASN A 127 -3.28 -31.44 -3.89
CA ASN A 127 -3.09 -32.76 -3.33
C ASN A 127 -3.87 -32.87 -2.05
N ILE A 128 -4.74 -33.88 -1.97
CA ILE A 128 -5.49 -34.21 -0.76
C ILE A 128 -4.85 -35.46 -0.16
N VAL A 129 -4.51 -35.43 1.13
CA VAL A 129 -3.79 -36.52 1.80
C VAL A 129 -4.52 -36.89 3.07
N GLY A 130 -4.74 -38.20 3.28
CA GLY A 130 -5.37 -38.73 4.49
C GLY A 130 -6.86 -39.04 4.35
N ASN A 131 -7.47 -38.75 3.21
CA ASN A 131 -8.82 -39.12 2.86
C ASN A 131 -8.96 -40.66 2.79
N ARG A 132 -9.97 -41.21 3.45
CA ARG A 132 -10.26 -42.67 3.50
C ARG A 132 -11.68 -43.01 3.08
N VAL A 133 -12.60 -42.07 3.21
CA VAL A 133 -14.04 -42.25 2.98
C VAL A 133 -14.44 -41.71 1.62
N PHE A 134 -13.89 -40.57 1.23
CA PHE A 134 -14.17 -39.90 -0.04
C PHE A 134 -12.93 -39.95 -0.94
N ASP A 135 -13.13 -40.08 -2.23
CA ASP A 135 -12.04 -40.00 -3.20
C ASP A 135 -11.62 -38.56 -3.49
N ASP A 136 -10.42 -38.40 -4.06
CA ASP A 136 -9.85 -37.09 -4.38
C ASP A 136 -10.72 -36.28 -5.36
N ALA A 137 -11.43 -36.95 -6.28
CA ALA A 137 -12.26 -36.29 -7.26
C ALA A 137 -13.46 -35.60 -6.61
N THR A 138 -14.17 -36.36 -5.75
CA THR A 138 -15.29 -35.87 -4.97
C THR A 138 -14.90 -34.67 -4.09
N LEU A 139 -13.76 -34.77 -3.39
CA LEU A 139 -13.30 -33.69 -2.52
C LEU A 139 -12.86 -32.44 -3.31
N ARG A 140 -12.27 -32.61 -4.49
CA ARG A 140 -11.89 -31.48 -5.36
C ARG A 140 -13.09 -30.75 -5.95
N GLU A 141 -14.22 -31.39 -6.13
CA GLU A 141 -15.46 -30.73 -6.60
C GLU A 141 -16.01 -29.73 -5.58
N LEU A 142 -15.61 -29.83 -4.30
CA LEU A 142 -15.99 -28.88 -3.26
C LEU A 142 -15.19 -27.57 -3.29
N PHE A 143 -14.07 -27.53 -4.06
CA PHE A 143 -13.19 -26.36 -4.14
C PHE A 143 -13.67 -25.37 -5.20
N GLU A 144 -13.68 -24.09 -4.84
CA GLU A 144 -13.77 -22.99 -5.80
C GLU A 144 -12.46 -22.77 -6.55
N LEU A 145 -11.34 -23.10 -5.89
CA LEU A 145 -10.02 -23.06 -6.48
C LEU A 145 -9.85 -24.24 -7.45
N GLN A 146 -9.65 -23.91 -8.71
CA GLN A 146 -9.53 -24.93 -9.76
C GLN A 146 -8.11 -25.00 -10.34
N LEU A 147 -7.76 -26.18 -10.84
CA LEU A 147 -6.54 -26.35 -11.61
C LEU A 147 -6.67 -25.69 -12.99
N PRO A 148 -5.53 -25.25 -13.59
CA PRO A 148 -5.55 -24.68 -14.93
C PRO A 148 -6.21 -25.64 -15.93
N SER A 149 -7.26 -25.16 -16.58
CA SER A 149 -7.94 -25.83 -17.68
C SER A 149 -7.80 -24.98 -18.95
N LEU A 150 -8.17 -25.53 -20.11
CA LEU A 150 -8.18 -24.76 -21.36
C LEU A 150 -9.09 -23.52 -21.31
N LEU A 151 -10.09 -23.51 -20.43
CA LEU A 151 -11.01 -22.39 -20.23
C LEU A 151 -10.62 -21.45 -19.10
N SER A 152 -9.71 -21.85 -18.21
CA SER A 152 -9.26 -21.02 -17.07
C SER A 152 -8.57 -19.72 -17.50
N PHE A 153 -8.12 -19.68 -18.76
CA PHE A 153 -7.60 -18.47 -19.40
C PHE A 153 -8.62 -17.34 -19.47
N TYR A 154 -9.91 -17.68 -19.58
CA TYR A 154 -11.01 -16.71 -19.60
C TYR A 154 -11.66 -16.50 -18.23
N THR A 155 -11.74 -17.54 -17.40
CA THR A 155 -12.50 -17.55 -16.14
C THR A 155 -11.69 -17.08 -14.93
N LYS A 156 -10.36 -17.02 -15.04
CA LYS A 156 -9.42 -16.71 -13.93
C LYS A 156 -9.55 -17.65 -12.71
N ASP A 157 -10.21 -18.80 -12.84
CA ASP A 157 -10.51 -19.72 -11.74
C ASP A 157 -9.27 -20.42 -11.19
N ALA A 158 -8.21 -20.52 -12.02
CA ALA A 158 -6.93 -21.09 -11.63
C ALA A 158 -6.02 -20.10 -10.88
N GLN A 159 -6.46 -18.87 -10.65
CA GLN A 159 -5.70 -17.90 -9.86
C GLN A 159 -5.81 -18.25 -8.37
N TYR A 160 -4.66 -18.31 -7.71
CA TYR A 160 -4.62 -18.50 -6.27
C TYR A 160 -5.21 -17.29 -5.56
N SER A 161 -6.15 -17.51 -4.66
CA SER A 161 -6.68 -16.53 -3.73
C SER A 161 -6.70 -17.14 -2.33
N ARG A 162 -6.19 -16.41 -1.36
CA ARG A 162 -6.17 -16.83 0.04
C ARG A 162 -7.59 -16.91 0.61
N GLU A 163 -8.47 -16.01 0.18
CA GLU A 163 -9.87 -15.97 0.58
C GLU A 163 -10.61 -17.20 0.07
N LYS A 164 -10.43 -17.55 -1.22
CA LYS A 164 -11.01 -18.76 -1.79
C LYS A 164 -10.48 -20.02 -1.11
N LEU A 165 -9.16 -20.09 -0.84
CA LEU A 165 -8.60 -21.23 -0.12
C LEU A 165 -9.22 -21.38 1.27
N LYS A 166 -9.45 -20.27 1.98
CA LYS A 166 -10.10 -20.32 3.29
C LYS A 166 -11.54 -20.83 3.18
N GLY A 167 -12.32 -20.36 2.22
CA GLY A 167 -13.67 -20.83 1.93
C GLY A 167 -13.69 -22.32 1.56
N ASP A 168 -12.76 -22.75 0.73
CA ASP A 168 -12.61 -24.16 0.33
C ASP A 168 -12.32 -25.08 1.53
N LEU A 169 -11.46 -24.63 2.46
CA LEU A 169 -11.19 -25.37 3.70
C LEU A 169 -12.43 -25.45 4.60
N GLU A 170 -13.19 -24.38 4.75
CA GLU A 170 -14.45 -24.35 5.50
C GLU A 170 -15.50 -25.29 4.86
N ASN A 171 -15.60 -25.33 3.53
CA ASN A 171 -16.45 -26.26 2.80
C ASN A 171 -16.04 -27.71 3.04
N LEU A 172 -14.73 -28.00 3.03
CA LEU A 172 -14.21 -29.33 3.28
C LEU A 172 -14.46 -29.81 4.72
N GLU A 173 -14.35 -28.91 5.71
CA GLU A 173 -14.60 -29.22 7.11
C GLU A 173 -16.09 -29.47 7.39
N SER A 174 -16.98 -28.88 6.60
CA SER A 174 -18.44 -29.02 6.75
C SER A 174 -19.04 -30.23 6.02
N TYR A 175 -18.28 -30.84 5.11
CA TYR A 175 -18.68 -32.01 4.32
C TYR A 175 -18.48 -33.32 5.06
#